data_16cf47aa305b7591e21f34daccf7fda4
#
_entry.id   16cf47aa305b7591e21f34daccf7fda4
#
_cell.length_a   1.000
_cell.length_b   1.000
_cell.length_c   1.000
_cell.angle_alpha   90.00
_cell.angle_beta   90.00
_cell.angle_gamma   90.00
#
_symmetry.space_group_name_H-M   'P 1'
#
loop_
_entity.id
_entity.type
_entity.pdbx_description
1 polymer ?
#
loop_
_entity_poly.entity_id
_entity_poly.type
_entity_poly.pdbx_seq_one_letter_code
_entity_poly.pdbx_strand_id
1 'polypeptide(L)'
;MTLGFTPLVRVTGANADLINSRLVDWEHVDAAGIESDSLKLTINIEGLDGLPSPDGKIGLQVGYAETGLVDVGEFTIKDTKPQLFPALLTIVATAAPFKVADDTKFKERRSASYGPTTLGAVFRELTGKHGFSPRISPELDALVIDHVDQTNETDMGFLTRISDKYDAVTKPVNDLYVMGRRGELKSLSGKAAPTVVLSVTKGARPDERSFINATLDENSRVKFKGCKTTWWDGAKAEECTVETGTEPFKRDRQRYQNEAEAKAAGEGASRKLKRESRQVTIDCPGNPLLQAEGVVILDGTWPSYMQGAWSIDKATASGSRQQSYRCRVVATLPVDD
;
A
#
# COMPACT_ATOMS: atom_id res chain seq x y z
N MET A 1 9.51 -16.26 -32.89
CA MET A 1 9.75 -14.81 -32.86
C MET A 1 9.26 -14.29 -31.52
N THR A 2 10.15 -13.92 -30.67
CA THR A 2 9.80 -13.22 -29.42
C THR A 2 9.30 -11.85 -29.83
N LEU A 3 8.01 -11.59 -29.67
CA LEU A 3 7.45 -10.26 -29.86
C LEU A 3 8.14 -9.33 -28.88
N GLY A 4 9.01 -8.47 -29.39
CA GLY A 4 9.70 -7.48 -28.59
C GLY A 4 8.70 -6.40 -28.18
N PHE A 5 8.33 -6.37 -26.91
CA PHE A 5 7.56 -5.26 -26.36
C PHE A 5 8.48 -4.05 -26.21
N THR A 6 8.03 -2.90 -26.73
CA THR A 6 8.73 -1.62 -26.64
C THR A 6 8.17 -0.83 -25.46
N PRO A 7 8.92 -0.69 -24.34
CA PRO A 7 8.44 0.07 -23.19
C PRO A 7 8.14 1.52 -23.55
N LEU A 8 7.02 2.02 -23.08
CA LEU A 8 6.62 3.42 -23.19
C LEU A 8 6.30 3.99 -21.81
N VAL A 9 6.75 5.21 -21.59
CA VAL A 9 6.39 6.04 -20.46
C VAL A 9 6.03 7.43 -20.96
N ARG A 10 4.98 8.01 -20.38
CA ARG A 10 4.57 9.39 -20.67
C ARG A 10 4.21 10.09 -19.37
N VAL A 11 4.84 11.20 -19.13
CA VAL A 11 4.45 12.16 -18.09
C VAL A 11 3.43 13.11 -18.69
N THR A 12 2.37 13.43 -17.95
CA THR A 12 1.31 14.38 -18.33
C THR A 12 1.26 15.53 -17.33
N GLY A 13 0.60 16.64 -17.70
CA GLY A 13 0.50 17.84 -16.87
C GLY A 13 1.31 19.02 -17.42
N ALA A 14 1.55 20.02 -16.57
CA ALA A 14 2.29 21.21 -16.97
C ALA A 14 3.74 20.86 -17.34
N ASN A 15 4.24 21.43 -18.44
CA ASN A 15 5.59 21.20 -18.98
C ASN A 15 5.88 19.72 -19.34
N ALA A 16 4.85 18.91 -19.59
CA ALA A 16 4.98 17.49 -19.88
C ALA A 16 5.92 17.22 -21.08
N ASP A 17 5.84 17.99 -22.16
CA ASP A 17 6.70 17.81 -23.34
C ASP A 17 8.19 18.02 -23.01
N LEU A 18 8.49 19.03 -22.18
CA LEU A 18 9.85 19.28 -21.72
C LEU A 18 10.34 18.10 -20.85
N ILE A 19 9.53 17.66 -19.89
CA ILE A 19 9.88 16.53 -19.02
C ILE A 19 10.07 15.27 -19.85
N ASN A 20 9.14 14.92 -20.73
CA ASN A 20 9.22 13.73 -21.57
C ASN A 20 10.42 13.74 -22.51
N SER A 21 10.80 14.91 -23.05
CA SER A 21 11.96 15.02 -23.93
C SER A 21 13.30 14.76 -23.19
N ARG A 22 13.36 15.01 -21.87
CA ARG A 22 14.54 14.99 -21.03
C ARG A 22 14.55 13.91 -19.96
N LEU A 23 13.52 13.06 -19.91
CA LEU A 23 13.39 11.98 -18.93
C LEU A 23 14.55 10.99 -19.08
N VAL A 24 15.26 10.74 -17.98
CA VAL A 24 16.36 9.77 -17.87
C VAL A 24 15.81 8.46 -17.29
N ASP A 25 15.26 8.52 -16.09
CA ASP A 25 14.65 7.39 -15.40
C ASP A 25 13.41 7.81 -14.61
N TRP A 26 12.62 6.82 -14.22
CA TRP A 26 11.43 6.99 -13.42
C TRP A 26 11.22 5.80 -12.50
N GLU A 27 10.60 6.05 -11.38
CA GLU A 27 10.17 5.05 -10.41
C GLU A 27 8.81 5.44 -9.84
N HIS A 28 7.87 4.53 -9.90
CA HIS A 28 6.56 4.65 -9.26
C HIS A 28 6.42 3.56 -8.21
N VAL A 29 6.06 3.96 -7.00
CA VAL A 29 5.81 3.05 -5.87
C VAL A 29 4.35 3.15 -5.51
N ASP A 30 3.67 2.02 -5.59
CA ASP A 30 2.31 1.80 -5.11
C ASP A 30 2.38 0.84 -3.91
N ALA A 31 1.94 1.29 -2.76
CA ALA A 31 2.04 0.55 -1.52
C ALA A 31 0.68 0.36 -0.85
N ALA A 32 0.41 -0.88 -0.42
CA ALA A 32 -0.73 -1.16 0.45
C ALA A 32 -0.49 -0.52 1.81
N GLY A 33 -1.49 0.15 2.34
CA GLY A 33 -1.42 0.66 3.70
C GLY A 33 -1.27 2.16 3.82
N ILE A 34 -0.40 2.58 4.73
CA ILE A 34 -0.27 3.97 5.19
C ILE A 34 0.62 4.78 4.26
N GLU A 35 1.52 4.11 3.55
CA GLU A 35 2.44 4.77 2.63
C GLU A 35 1.63 5.33 1.46
N SER A 36 1.84 6.61 1.18
CA SER A 36 1.28 7.24 -0.01
C SER A 36 2.04 6.81 -1.25
N ASP A 37 1.31 6.54 -2.32
CA ASP A 37 1.93 6.28 -3.61
C ASP A 37 2.84 7.43 -4.00
N SER A 38 3.98 7.10 -4.55
CA SER A 38 5.00 8.08 -4.88
C SER A 38 5.54 7.89 -6.28
N LEU A 39 5.88 9.02 -6.91
CA LEU A 39 6.50 9.09 -8.22
C LEU A 39 7.83 9.83 -8.11
N LYS A 40 8.90 9.21 -8.59
CA LYS A 40 10.21 9.82 -8.72
C LYS A 40 10.58 9.89 -10.20
N LEU A 41 10.93 11.07 -10.68
CA LEU A 41 11.41 11.30 -12.04
C LEU A 41 12.82 11.89 -11.97
N THR A 42 13.73 11.41 -12.82
CA THR A 42 15.03 12.02 -13.03
C THR A 42 15.09 12.58 -14.46
N ILE A 43 15.33 13.86 -14.60
CA ILE A 43 15.40 14.54 -15.89
C ILE A 43 16.76 15.23 -16.08
N ASN A 44 17.21 15.31 -17.32
CA ASN A 44 18.40 16.09 -17.68
C ASN A 44 18.01 17.58 -17.77
N ILE A 45 18.70 18.42 -16.99
CA ILE A 45 18.44 19.86 -16.94
C ILE A 45 19.56 20.69 -17.57
N GLU A 46 20.46 20.10 -18.34
CA GLU A 46 21.51 20.83 -19.04
C GLU A 46 20.91 21.92 -19.93
N GLY A 47 21.37 23.15 -19.75
CA GLY A 47 20.89 24.32 -20.48
C GLY A 47 19.49 24.82 -20.09
N LEU A 48 18.90 24.32 -18.98
CA LEU A 48 17.69 24.88 -18.41
C LEU A 48 18.02 25.82 -17.25
N ASP A 49 17.23 26.90 -17.16
CA ASP A 49 17.25 27.84 -16.04
C ASP A 49 15.86 27.84 -15.40
N GLY A 50 15.81 27.43 -14.13
CA GLY A 50 14.59 27.32 -13.35
C GLY A 50 14.23 25.92 -12.90
N LEU A 51 13.39 25.83 -11.86
CA LEU A 51 12.89 24.59 -11.28
C LEU A 51 11.36 24.52 -11.41
N PRO A 52 10.78 23.30 -11.42
CA PRO A 52 9.32 23.14 -11.36
C PRO A 52 8.77 23.79 -10.09
N SER A 53 7.58 24.39 -10.20
CA SER A 53 6.90 24.93 -9.03
C SER A 53 6.55 23.82 -8.03
N PRO A 54 6.78 24.01 -6.72
CA PRO A 54 6.17 23.18 -5.69
C PRO A 54 4.65 23.13 -5.87
N ASP A 55 4.02 22.02 -5.48
CA ASP A 55 2.57 21.76 -5.64
C ASP A 55 2.08 21.63 -7.08
N GLY A 56 2.98 21.61 -8.09
CA GLY A 56 2.65 21.27 -9.46
C GLY A 56 2.13 19.83 -9.55
N LYS A 57 1.13 19.62 -10.42
CA LYS A 57 0.56 18.29 -10.66
C LYS A 57 1.18 17.65 -11.88
N ILE A 58 1.54 16.39 -11.77
CA ILE A 58 2.07 15.54 -12.85
C ILE A 58 1.36 14.20 -12.85
N GLY A 59 0.97 13.73 -14.03
CA GLY A 59 0.43 12.38 -14.21
C GLY A 59 1.48 11.44 -14.80
N LEU A 60 1.30 10.15 -14.62
CA LEU A 60 2.14 9.11 -15.18
C LEU A 60 1.29 8.11 -15.97
N GLN A 61 1.73 7.81 -17.18
CA GLN A 61 1.20 6.75 -18.02
C GLN A 61 2.33 5.79 -18.39
N VAL A 62 2.12 4.49 -18.23
CA VAL A 62 3.11 3.45 -18.51
C VAL A 62 2.52 2.32 -19.32
N GLY A 63 3.33 1.64 -20.09
CA GLY A 63 2.88 0.51 -20.92
C GLY A 63 3.89 0.16 -22.01
N TYR A 64 3.37 -0.27 -23.14
CA TYR A 64 4.15 -0.70 -24.29
C TYR A 64 3.54 -0.15 -25.58
N ALA A 65 4.38 0.07 -26.59
CA ALA A 65 3.92 0.56 -27.88
C ALA A 65 2.85 -0.36 -28.50
N GLU A 66 2.96 -1.65 -28.27
CA GLU A 66 2.11 -2.69 -28.85
C GLU A 66 0.76 -2.84 -28.12
N THR A 67 0.69 -2.49 -26.81
CA THR A 67 -0.52 -2.66 -26.00
C THR A 67 -1.14 -1.33 -25.54
N GLY A 68 -0.43 -0.22 -25.74
CA GLY A 68 -0.85 1.11 -25.32
C GLY A 68 -0.38 1.48 -23.91
N LEU A 69 -0.70 2.72 -23.54
CA LEU A 69 -0.39 3.30 -22.24
C LEU A 69 -1.59 3.16 -21.30
N VAL A 70 -1.30 2.85 -20.05
CA VAL A 70 -2.27 2.82 -18.93
C VAL A 70 -1.95 3.98 -18.01
N ASP A 71 -2.98 4.70 -17.60
CA ASP A 71 -2.88 5.79 -16.63
C ASP A 71 -2.66 5.21 -15.23
N VAL A 72 -1.59 5.65 -14.57
CA VAL A 72 -1.21 5.20 -13.23
C VAL A 72 -1.78 6.13 -12.15
N GLY A 73 -1.96 7.41 -12.49
CA GLY A 73 -2.52 8.40 -11.58
C GLY A 73 -1.87 9.78 -11.68
N GLU A 74 -2.38 10.69 -10.86
CA GLU A 74 -1.90 12.06 -10.73
C GLU A 74 -1.17 12.23 -9.38
N PHE A 75 -0.03 12.92 -9.41
CA PHE A 75 0.85 13.14 -8.27
C PHE A 75 1.14 14.63 -8.11
N THR A 76 1.24 15.08 -6.88
CA THR A 76 1.63 16.45 -6.53
C THR A 76 3.12 16.50 -6.21
N ILE A 77 3.85 17.42 -6.83
CA ILE A 77 5.29 17.62 -6.61
C ILE A 77 5.51 18.06 -5.15
N LYS A 78 6.31 17.27 -4.43
CA LYS A 78 6.66 17.52 -3.03
C LYS A 78 8.06 18.08 -2.88
N ASP A 79 9.01 17.56 -3.65
CA ASP A 79 10.43 17.87 -3.49
C ASP A 79 11.14 17.86 -4.84
N THR A 80 12.12 18.72 -4.99
CA THR A 80 12.97 18.80 -6.16
C THR A 80 14.43 18.90 -5.75
N LYS A 81 15.29 18.03 -6.32
CA LYS A 81 16.72 17.95 -5.97
C LYS A 81 17.56 18.14 -7.22
N PRO A 82 17.99 19.38 -7.54
CA PRO A 82 18.90 19.64 -8.62
C PRO A 82 20.31 19.17 -8.26
N GLN A 83 20.98 18.58 -9.24
CA GLN A 83 22.39 18.18 -9.20
C GLN A 83 23.14 18.87 -10.34
N LEU A 84 24.37 19.31 -10.10
CA LEU A 84 25.12 20.10 -11.09
C LEU A 84 25.96 19.22 -12.06
N PHE A 85 26.63 18.19 -11.55
CA PHE A 85 27.47 17.30 -12.36
C PHE A 85 27.17 15.82 -12.04
N PRO A 86 26.49 15.07 -12.96
CA PRO A 86 25.82 15.56 -14.18
C PRO A 86 24.64 16.49 -13.86
N ALA A 87 24.25 17.34 -14.85
CA ALA A 87 23.12 18.26 -14.71
C ALA A 87 21.79 17.52 -14.71
N LEU A 88 21.35 17.07 -13.56
CA LEU A 88 20.12 16.29 -13.35
C LEU A 88 19.19 16.95 -12.33
N LEU A 89 17.89 16.75 -12.51
CA LEU A 89 16.88 17.11 -11.54
C LEU A 89 16.10 15.87 -11.15
N THR A 90 16.08 15.55 -9.87
CA THR A 90 15.17 14.56 -9.31
C THR A 90 13.92 15.27 -8.80
N ILE A 91 12.75 14.86 -9.31
CA ILE A 91 11.43 15.32 -8.89
C ILE A 91 10.81 14.20 -8.09
N VAL A 92 10.36 14.48 -6.87
CA VAL A 92 9.61 13.56 -6.03
C VAL A 92 8.19 14.09 -5.88
N ALA A 93 7.21 13.28 -6.25
CA ALA A 93 5.79 13.62 -6.18
C ALA A 93 5.02 12.51 -5.45
N THR A 94 3.87 12.84 -4.90
CA THR A 94 3.03 11.90 -4.12
C THR A 94 1.57 12.03 -4.53
N ALA A 95 0.85 10.91 -4.50
CA ALA A 95 -0.59 10.87 -4.75
C ALA A 95 -1.42 11.46 -3.59
N ALA A 96 -0.83 11.67 -2.42
CA ALA A 96 -1.54 12.25 -1.29
C ALA A 96 -1.94 13.71 -1.59
N PRO A 97 -3.22 14.08 -1.50
CA PRO A 97 -3.72 15.42 -1.82
C PRO A 97 -3.40 16.48 -0.75
N PHE A 98 -2.29 16.36 -0.05
CA PHE A 98 -1.96 17.20 1.09
C PHE A 98 -1.37 18.54 0.69
N LYS A 99 -2.22 19.54 0.52
CA LYS A 99 -1.78 20.93 0.57
C LYS A 99 -1.35 21.28 1.99
N VAL A 100 -0.21 21.96 2.14
CA VAL A 100 0.28 22.44 3.45
C VAL A 100 -0.66 23.50 4.04
N ALA A 101 -1.38 24.24 3.19
CA ALA A 101 -2.42 25.18 3.58
C ALA A 101 -3.77 24.45 3.65
N ASP A 102 -3.91 23.55 4.59
CA ASP A 102 -5.15 22.84 4.83
C ASP A 102 -5.95 23.56 5.91
N ASP A 103 -7.01 24.24 5.49
CA ASP A 103 -7.96 24.92 6.40
C ASP A 103 -8.66 23.92 7.35
N THR A 104 -8.61 22.63 7.04
CA THR A 104 -9.23 21.55 7.84
C THR A 104 -8.36 21.08 8.99
N LYS A 105 -7.10 21.52 9.05
CA LYS A 105 -6.14 21.15 10.09
C LYS A 105 -5.83 19.64 10.18
N PHE A 106 -5.88 18.95 9.06
CA PHE A 106 -5.69 17.49 8.98
C PHE A 106 -4.36 17.00 9.55
N LYS A 107 -3.31 17.83 9.48
CA LYS A 107 -1.98 17.55 10.04
C LYS A 107 -1.77 18.11 11.44
N GLU A 108 -2.75 18.84 12.01
CA GLU A 108 -2.65 19.37 13.36
C GLU A 108 -2.82 18.25 14.38
N ARG A 109 -1.97 18.26 15.41
CA ARG A 109 -2.10 17.33 16.52
C ARG A 109 -3.16 17.82 17.47
N ARG A 110 -4.02 16.93 17.93
CA ARG A 110 -5.05 17.23 18.91
C ARG A 110 -5.27 16.10 19.89
N SER A 111 -5.97 16.38 20.95
CA SER A 111 -6.45 15.39 21.91
C SER A 111 -7.97 15.38 21.90
N ALA A 112 -8.56 14.18 21.82
CA ALA A 112 -10.01 13.94 21.84
C ALA A 112 -10.28 12.56 22.44
N SER A 113 -11.49 12.37 22.92
CA SER A 113 -11.94 11.11 23.53
C SER A 113 -13.22 10.66 22.84
N TYR A 114 -13.30 9.38 22.48
CA TYR A 114 -14.43 8.78 21.77
C TYR A 114 -14.94 7.57 22.54
N GLY A 115 -16.25 7.46 22.66
CA GLY A 115 -16.93 6.28 23.22
C GLY A 115 -18.18 6.62 24.01
N PRO A 116 -19.09 5.65 24.25
CA PRO A 116 -19.27 4.41 23.51
C PRO A 116 -19.75 4.66 22.08
N THR A 117 -19.15 4.01 21.11
CA THR A 117 -19.43 4.25 19.68
C THR A 117 -18.99 3.04 18.82
N THR A 118 -19.03 3.18 17.49
CA THR A 118 -18.44 2.20 16.57
C THR A 118 -17.21 2.79 15.87
N LEU A 119 -16.30 1.90 15.42
CA LEU A 119 -15.14 2.30 14.64
C LEU A 119 -15.56 3.08 13.39
N GLY A 120 -16.63 2.65 12.72
CA GLY A 120 -17.15 3.34 11.55
C GLY A 120 -17.70 4.73 11.85
N ALA A 121 -18.30 4.94 13.01
CA ALA A 121 -18.79 6.27 13.42
C ALA A 121 -17.60 7.23 13.62
N VAL A 122 -16.56 6.82 14.35
CA VAL A 122 -15.34 7.60 14.55
C VAL A 122 -14.65 7.88 13.21
N PHE A 123 -14.54 6.86 12.35
CA PHE A 123 -13.93 7.01 11.04
C PHE A 123 -14.65 8.05 10.17
N ARG A 124 -16.00 7.98 10.09
CA ARG A 124 -16.81 8.93 9.32
C ARG A 124 -16.75 10.34 9.87
N GLU A 125 -16.78 10.49 11.20
CA GLU A 125 -16.64 11.79 11.83
C GLU A 125 -15.31 12.45 11.46
N LEU A 126 -14.20 11.72 11.61
CA LEU A 126 -12.87 12.27 11.38
C LEU A 126 -12.63 12.58 9.90
N THR A 127 -12.94 11.66 9.02
CA THR A 127 -12.74 11.85 7.58
C THR A 127 -13.66 12.93 7.00
N GLY A 128 -14.89 13.02 7.48
CA GLY A 128 -15.85 14.05 7.07
C GLY A 128 -15.41 15.48 7.46
N LYS A 129 -14.75 15.66 8.61
CA LYS A 129 -14.17 16.97 9.02
C LYS A 129 -13.17 17.49 7.99
N HIS A 130 -12.51 16.60 7.27
CA HIS A 130 -11.49 16.93 6.28
C HIS A 130 -11.98 16.89 4.84
N GLY A 131 -13.30 16.77 4.65
CA GLY A 131 -13.96 16.82 3.34
C GLY A 131 -13.83 15.52 2.52
N PHE A 132 -13.35 14.43 3.13
CA PHE A 132 -13.29 13.14 2.44
C PHE A 132 -14.62 12.39 2.50
N SER A 133 -14.92 11.62 1.45
CA SER A 133 -16.02 10.66 1.44
C SER A 133 -15.54 9.33 2.04
N PRO A 134 -16.07 8.89 3.20
CA PRO A 134 -15.61 7.68 3.89
C PRO A 134 -16.05 6.41 3.16
N ARG A 135 -15.13 5.42 3.13
CA ARG A 135 -15.41 4.04 2.73
C ARG A 135 -14.75 3.11 3.73
N ILE A 136 -15.55 2.30 4.41
CA ILE A 136 -15.11 1.34 5.43
C ILE A 136 -15.75 -0.02 5.17
N SER A 137 -14.98 -1.11 5.38
CA SER A 137 -15.54 -2.46 5.27
C SER A 137 -16.61 -2.69 6.34
N PRO A 138 -17.70 -3.41 6.03
CA PRO A 138 -18.82 -3.61 6.97
C PRO A 138 -18.42 -4.20 8.32
N GLU A 139 -17.45 -5.10 8.32
CA GLU A 139 -16.96 -5.75 9.53
C GLU A 139 -16.20 -4.82 10.46
N LEU A 140 -15.42 -3.89 9.90
CA LEU A 140 -14.73 -2.84 10.67
C LEU A 140 -15.70 -1.75 11.12
N ASP A 141 -16.71 -1.44 10.29
CA ASP A 141 -17.74 -0.45 10.61
C ASP A 141 -18.51 -0.80 11.87
N ALA A 142 -18.85 -2.07 12.03
CA ALA A 142 -19.67 -2.58 13.15
C ALA A 142 -18.88 -2.78 14.45
N LEU A 143 -17.53 -2.64 14.46
CA LEU A 143 -16.73 -2.85 15.67
C LEU A 143 -17.08 -1.82 16.75
N VAL A 144 -17.54 -2.31 17.88
CA VAL A 144 -17.88 -1.48 19.04
C VAL A 144 -16.62 -1.02 19.75
N ILE A 145 -16.56 0.26 20.05
CA ILE A 145 -15.50 0.91 20.83
C ILE A 145 -16.13 1.49 22.08
N ASP A 146 -15.83 0.96 23.26
CA ASP A 146 -16.35 1.49 24.50
C ASP A 146 -15.67 2.82 24.85
N HIS A 147 -14.35 2.89 24.62
CA HIS A 147 -13.58 4.10 24.83
C HIS A 147 -12.26 4.06 24.07
N VAL A 148 -11.90 5.17 23.41
CA VAL A 148 -10.58 5.35 22.79
C VAL A 148 -10.18 6.82 22.83
N ASP A 149 -8.92 7.06 23.23
CA ASP A 149 -8.32 8.40 23.26
C ASP A 149 -7.42 8.64 22.05
N GLN A 150 -7.57 9.81 21.47
CA GLN A 150 -6.59 10.45 20.61
C GLN A 150 -5.77 11.39 21.49
N THR A 151 -4.48 11.12 21.67
CA THR A 151 -3.63 11.88 22.59
C THR A 151 -2.48 12.52 21.83
N ASN A 152 -2.55 13.84 21.60
CA ASN A 152 -1.52 14.62 20.90
C ASN A 152 -1.06 13.98 19.59
N GLU A 153 -1.98 13.47 18.82
CA GLU A 153 -1.74 12.84 17.51
C GLU A 153 -2.62 13.48 16.43
N THR A 154 -2.21 13.37 15.16
CA THR A 154 -3.02 13.83 14.03
C THR A 154 -4.20 12.89 13.82
N ASP A 155 -5.27 13.35 13.17
CA ASP A 155 -6.42 12.50 12.86
C ASP A 155 -6.02 11.31 11.98
N MET A 156 -5.11 11.50 11.03
CA MET A 156 -4.56 10.41 10.21
C MET A 156 -3.75 9.42 11.06
N GLY A 157 -2.89 9.91 11.96
CA GLY A 157 -2.09 9.06 12.85
C GLY A 157 -2.98 8.22 13.77
N PHE A 158 -4.03 8.83 14.31
CA PHE A 158 -5.02 8.17 15.14
C PHE A 158 -5.78 7.06 14.37
N LEU A 159 -6.30 7.37 13.17
CA LEU A 159 -6.98 6.37 12.34
C LEU A 159 -6.04 5.22 11.94
N THR A 160 -4.79 5.53 11.63
CA THR A 160 -3.74 4.54 11.38
C THR A 160 -3.51 3.62 12.57
N ARG A 161 -3.34 4.20 13.76
CA ARG A 161 -3.10 3.42 14.99
C ARG A 161 -4.27 2.49 15.30
N ILE A 162 -5.51 2.96 15.10
CA ILE A 162 -6.69 2.13 15.32
C ILE A 162 -6.78 1.03 14.27
N SER A 163 -6.56 1.34 13.00
CA SER A 163 -6.65 0.34 11.93
C SER A 163 -5.59 -0.76 12.09
N ASP A 164 -4.36 -0.42 12.47
CA ASP A 164 -3.30 -1.40 12.72
C ASP A 164 -3.66 -2.42 13.81
N LYS A 165 -4.46 -2.03 14.81
CA LYS A 165 -4.96 -2.92 15.86
C LYS A 165 -5.77 -4.09 15.31
N TYR A 166 -6.46 -3.88 14.19
CA TYR A 166 -7.33 -4.87 13.56
C TYR A 166 -6.77 -5.46 12.26
N ASP A 167 -5.46 -5.27 12.01
CA ASP A 167 -4.78 -5.60 10.73
C ASP A 167 -5.50 -4.98 9.53
N ALA A 168 -5.90 -3.73 9.70
CA ALA A 168 -6.57 -2.95 8.67
C ALA A 168 -5.67 -1.87 8.11
N VAL A 169 -6.02 -1.40 6.92
CA VAL A 169 -5.37 -0.32 6.20
C VAL A 169 -6.30 0.88 6.20
N THR A 170 -5.75 2.07 6.38
CA THR A 170 -6.49 3.31 6.19
C THR A 170 -5.63 4.31 5.42
N LYS A 171 -6.17 4.84 4.32
CA LYS A 171 -5.48 5.83 3.47
C LYS A 171 -6.47 6.70 2.70
N PRO A 172 -6.09 7.95 2.37
CA PRO A 172 -6.82 8.75 1.39
C PRO A 172 -6.53 8.24 -0.03
N VAL A 173 -7.59 8.17 -0.85
CA VAL A 173 -7.52 7.83 -2.28
C VAL A 173 -8.40 8.82 -3.03
N ASN A 174 -7.80 9.83 -3.65
CA ASN A 174 -8.50 10.98 -4.24
C ASN A 174 -9.42 11.67 -3.20
N ASP A 175 -10.72 11.80 -3.50
CA ASP A 175 -11.72 12.39 -2.58
C ASP A 175 -12.29 11.39 -1.56
N LEU A 176 -11.83 10.13 -1.61
CA LEU A 176 -12.22 9.08 -0.68
C LEU A 176 -11.22 8.95 0.46
N TYR A 177 -11.69 8.61 1.64
CA TYR A 177 -10.88 8.03 2.69
C TYR A 177 -11.35 6.60 2.94
N VAL A 178 -10.43 5.66 2.87
CA VAL A 178 -10.77 4.24 2.85
C VAL A 178 -10.21 3.54 4.08
N MET A 179 -10.96 2.57 4.63
CA MET A 179 -10.51 1.67 5.68
C MET A 179 -10.99 0.25 5.39
N GLY A 180 -10.07 -0.69 5.28
CA GLY A 180 -10.35 -2.09 4.99
C GLY A 180 -9.31 -3.02 5.60
N ARG A 181 -9.59 -4.32 5.64
CA ARG A 181 -8.63 -5.33 6.12
C ARG A 181 -7.54 -5.57 5.09
N ARG A 182 -6.32 -5.79 5.55
CA ARG A 182 -5.19 -6.15 4.68
C ARG A 182 -5.38 -7.55 4.12
N GLY A 183 -4.98 -7.73 2.84
CA GLY A 183 -5.00 -9.04 2.19
C GLY A 183 -6.37 -9.56 1.79
N GLU A 184 -7.44 -8.79 1.97
CA GLU A 184 -8.72 -9.09 1.34
C GLU A 184 -8.57 -8.91 -0.17
N LEU A 185 -8.93 -9.95 -0.94
CA LEU A 185 -8.82 -9.97 -2.41
C LEU A 185 -9.87 -9.09 -3.11
N LYS A 186 -10.42 -8.11 -2.38
CA LYS A 186 -11.41 -7.15 -2.88
C LYS A 186 -10.88 -5.75 -2.73
N SER A 187 -10.99 -4.96 -3.76
CA SER A 187 -10.73 -3.53 -3.64
C SER A 187 -11.73 -2.91 -2.66
N LEU A 188 -11.35 -1.85 -1.96
CA LEU A 188 -12.22 -1.10 -1.04
C LEU A 188 -13.46 -0.50 -1.71
N SER A 189 -13.52 -0.48 -3.05
CA SER A 189 -14.72 -0.16 -3.84
C SER A 189 -15.67 -1.36 -4.01
N GLY A 190 -15.37 -2.54 -3.46
CA GLY A 190 -16.13 -3.78 -3.60
C GLY A 190 -15.93 -4.52 -4.92
N LYS A 191 -15.07 -4.02 -5.80
CA LYS A 191 -14.67 -4.72 -7.03
C LYS A 191 -13.60 -5.76 -6.71
N ALA A 192 -13.57 -6.85 -7.46
CA ALA A 192 -12.47 -7.82 -7.38
C ALA A 192 -11.13 -7.10 -7.60
N ALA A 193 -10.14 -7.40 -6.78
CA ALA A 193 -8.81 -6.87 -6.94
C ALA A 193 -8.21 -7.32 -8.29
N PRO A 194 -7.41 -6.50 -8.97
CA PRO A 194 -6.73 -6.91 -10.19
C PRO A 194 -5.94 -8.19 -9.95
N THR A 195 -6.13 -9.18 -10.81
CA THR A 195 -5.43 -10.47 -10.71
C THR A 195 -4.49 -10.62 -11.89
N VAL A 196 -3.22 -10.88 -11.62
CA VAL A 196 -2.19 -11.11 -12.63
C VAL A 196 -1.60 -12.50 -12.46
N VAL A 197 -1.60 -13.30 -13.51
CA VAL A 197 -0.92 -14.60 -13.53
C VAL A 197 0.50 -14.41 -14.04
N LEU A 198 1.48 -14.87 -13.28
CA LEU A 198 2.89 -14.86 -13.68
C LEU A 198 3.36 -16.30 -13.96
N SER A 199 3.96 -16.48 -15.15
CA SER A 199 4.54 -17.74 -15.61
C SER A 199 6.03 -17.58 -15.85
N VAL A 200 6.82 -18.55 -15.41
CA VAL A 200 8.29 -18.54 -15.59
C VAL A 200 8.66 -19.28 -16.87
N THR A 201 9.37 -18.61 -17.75
CA THR A 201 9.92 -19.24 -18.96
C THR A 201 11.17 -20.04 -18.62
N LYS A 202 11.19 -21.34 -18.93
CA LYS A 202 12.37 -22.19 -18.72
C LYS A 202 13.56 -21.67 -19.53
N GLY A 203 14.71 -21.51 -18.85
CA GLY A 203 15.95 -21.08 -19.49
C GLY A 203 16.06 -19.58 -19.72
N ALA A 204 15.11 -18.76 -19.24
CA ALA A 204 15.22 -17.31 -19.29
C ALA A 204 16.48 -16.82 -18.56
N ARG A 205 17.20 -15.89 -19.18
CA ARG A 205 18.45 -15.33 -18.66
C ARG A 205 18.24 -13.90 -18.16
N PRO A 206 19.09 -13.39 -17.25
CA PRO A 206 18.97 -12.03 -16.70
C PRO A 206 19.00 -10.90 -17.74
N ASP A 207 19.59 -11.13 -18.91
CA ASP A 207 19.65 -10.19 -20.03
C ASP A 207 18.38 -10.23 -20.91
N GLU A 208 17.50 -11.20 -20.72
CA GLU A 208 16.25 -11.28 -21.46
C GLU A 208 15.17 -10.38 -20.85
N ARG A 209 14.37 -9.75 -21.72
CA ARG A 209 13.26 -8.87 -21.27
C ARG A 209 12.17 -9.61 -20.51
N SER A 210 11.98 -10.91 -20.78
CA SER A 210 11.02 -11.79 -20.11
C SER A 210 11.54 -12.35 -18.78
N PHE A 211 12.77 -12.01 -18.38
CA PHE A 211 13.37 -12.56 -17.18
C PHE A 211 12.58 -12.23 -15.92
N ILE A 212 12.30 -13.27 -15.14
CA ILE A 212 11.68 -13.19 -13.82
C ILE A 212 12.69 -13.73 -12.79
N ASN A 213 12.90 -12.98 -11.73
CA ASN A 213 13.63 -13.41 -10.55
C ASN A 213 12.72 -13.33 -9.34
N ALA A 214 12.88 -14.24 -8.38
CA ALA A 214 12.11 -14.19 -7.16
C ALA A 214 12.86 -14.76 -5.97
N THR A 215 12.60 -14.20 -4.81
CA THR A 215 13.02 -14.72 -3.51
C THR A 215 11.81 -14.98 -2.65
N LEU A 216 11.85 -16.08 -1.91
CA LEU A 216 10.84 -16.42 -0.91
C LEU A 216 11.50 -16.33 0.47
N ASP A 217 10.97 -15.46 1.29
CA ASP A 217 11.36 -15.33 2.68
C ASP A 217 10.35 -16.08 3.56
N GLU A 218 10.83 -17.10 4.26
CA GLU A 218 10.05 -17.82 5.28
C GLU A 218 10.61 -17.45 6.66
N ASN A 219 9.78 -16.80 7.46
CA ASN A 219 10.19 -16.41 8.80
C ASN A 219 10.19 -17.62 9.74
N SER A 220 11.34 -18.30 9.84
CA SER A 220 11.50 -19.51 10.65
C SER A 220 11.59 -19.26 12.17
N ARG A 221 11.86 -18.02 12.59
CA ARG A 221 12.13 -17.69 13.99
C ARG A 221 10.87 -17.58 14.84
N VAL A 222 9.72 -17.27 14.24
CA VAL A 222 8.49 -17.03 14.99
C VAL A 222 7.36 -17.79 14.31
N LYS A 223 7.16 -19.03 14.76
CA LYS A 223 6.08 -19.89 14.25
C LYS A 223 4.79 -19.74 15.08
N PHE A 224 4.45 -18.53 15.52
CA PHE A 224 3.15 -18.31 16.15
C PHE A 224 2.06 -18.43 15.08
N LYS A 225 1.02 -19.19 15.39
CA LYS A 225 -0.15 -19.41 14.52
C LYS A 225 -1.42 -18.81 15.10
N GLY A 226 -1.32 -18.22 16.28
CA GLY A 226 -2.42 -17.58 16.96
C GLY A 226 -1.97 -16.49 17.91
N CYS A 227 -2.93 -15.77 18.47
CA CYS A 227 -2.73 -14.71 19.44
C CYS A 227 -3.57 -14.94 20.69
N LYS A 228 -2.98 -14.63 21.88
CA LYS A 228 -3.69 -14.54 23.15
C LYS A 228 -3.81 -13.08 23.52
N THR A 229 -5.04 -12.60 23.63
CA THR A 229 -5.39 -11.25 24.09
C THR A 229 -6.04 -11.34 25.47
N THR A 230 -5.97 -10.25 26.24
CA THR A 230 -6.58 -10.20 27.59
C THR A 230 -7.49 -8.99 27.72
N TRP A 231 -8.57 -9.16 28.49
CA TRP A 231 -9.50 -8.09 28.84
C TRP A 231 -9.94 -8.21 30.30
N TRP A 232 -10.49 -7.14 30.85
CA TRP A 232 -10.94 -7.11 32.24
C TRP A 232 -12.44 -7.31 32.32
N ASP A 233 -12.88 -8.40 32.98
CA ASP A 233 -14.31 -8.61 33.29
C ASP A 233 -14.63 -7.93 34.61
N GLY A 234 -15.29 -6.77 34.55
CA GLY A 234 -15.68 -6.00 35.73
C GLY A 234 -16.74 -6.69 36.60
N ALA A 235 -17.54 -7.58 36.02
CA ALA A 235 -18.57 -8.32 36.77
C ALA A 235 -17.97 -9.46 37.63
N LYS A 236 -16.91 -10.09 37.11
CA LYS A 236 -16.20 -11.17 37.79
C LYS A 236 -14.97 -10.68 38.58
N ALA A 237 -14.56 -9.41 38.34
CA ALA A 237 -13.33 -8.83 38.89
C ALA A 237 -12.07 -9.65 38.56
N GLU A 238 -11.99 -10.22 37.36
CA GLU A 238 -10.87 -11.04 36.90
C GLU A 238 -10.39 -10.69 35.51
N GLU A 239 -9.12 -11.03 35.20
CA GLU A 239 -8.56 -10.93 33.86
C GLU A 239 -8.93 -12.17 33.05
N CYS A 240 -9.67 -11.95 31.95
CA CYS A 240 -10.09 -13.01 31.04
C CYS A 240 -9.17 -13.03 29.81
N THR A 241 -8.93 -14.22 29.27
CA THR A 241 -8.10 -14.43 28.08
C THR A 241 -8.94 -14.91 26.91
N VAL A 242 -8.70 -14.34 25.73
CA VAL A 242 -9.25 -14.80 24.45
C VAL A 242 -8.11 -15.36 23.60
N GLU A 243 -8.30 -16.56 23.07
CA GLU A 243 -7.37 -17.24 22.17
C GLU A 243 -7.94 -17.22 20.75
N THR A 244 -7.15 -16.74 19.79
CA THR A 244 -7.53 -16.66 18.36
C THR A 244 -6.47 -17.34 17.52
N GLY A 245 -6.89 -18.12 16.50
CA GLY A 245 -5.96 -18.95 15.71
C GLY A 245 -5.62 -20.27 16.41
N THR A 246 -4.43 -20.80 16.18
CA THR A 246 -3.96 -22.09 16.74
C THR A 246 -2.61 -21.94 17.41
N GLU A 247 -2.25 -22.91 18.25
CA GLU A 247 -0.91 -22.96 18.89
C GLU A 247 0.22 -23.06 17.85
N PRO A 248 1.38 -22.50 18.17
CA PRO A 248 1.74 -21.72 19.36
C PRO A 248 1.22 -20.29 19.31
N PHE A 249 0.76 -19.78 20.45
CA PHE A 249 0.19 -18.43 20.56
C PHE A 249 1.23 -17.36 20.88
N LYS A 250 1.15 -16.21 20.24
CA LYS A 250 1.80 -14.97 20.64
C LYS A 250 0.91 -14.26 21.66
N ARG A 251 1.46 -13.90 22.82
CA ARG A 251 0.72 -13.10 23.81
C ARG A 251 0.79 -11.63 23.43
N ASP A 252 -0.39 -10.99 23.32
CA ASP A 252 -0.48 -9.53 23.24
C ASP A 252 -0.23 -8.95 24.63
N ARG A 253 0.48 -7.82 24.66
CA ARG A 253 0.77 -7.10 25.91
C ARG A 253 -0.31 -6.09 26.27
N GLN A 254 -1.18 -5.76 25.32
CA GLN A 254 -2.27 -4.81 25.51
C GLN A 254 -3.42 -5.52 26.22
N ARG A 255 -4.01 -4.83 27.23
CA ARG A 255 -5.29 -5.21 27.83
C ARG A 255 -6.40 -4.47 27.12
N TYR A 256 -7.46 -5.18 26.76
CA TYR A 256 -8.65 -4.66 26.09
C TYR A 256 -9.77 -4.39 27.08
N GLN A 257 -10.75 -3.56 26.68
CA GLN A 257 -11.82 -3.13 27.58
C GLN A 257 -12.92 -4.19 27.75
N ASN A 258 -13.18 -4.96 26.71
CA ASN A 258 -14.17 -6.02 26.69
C ASN A 258 -13.75 -7.21 25.82
N GLU A 259 -14.52 -8.30 25.91
CA GLU A 259 -14.26 -9.54 25.19
C GLU A 259 -14.31 -9.36 23.67
N ALA A 260 -15.29 -8.59 23.16
CA ALA A 260 -15.46 -8.39 21.73
C ALA A 260 -14.26 -7.65 21.11
N GLU A 261 -13.76 -6.63 21.79
CA GLU A 261 -12.56 -5.89 21.40
C GLU A 261 -11.31 -6.78 21.44
N ALA A 262 -11.13 -7.55 22.52
CA ALA A 262 -10.02 -8.48 22.68
C ALA A 262 -10.03 -9.54 21.56
N LYS A 263 -11.20 -10.07 21.23
CA LYS A 263 -11.39 -11.05 20.17
C LYS A 263 -11.04 -10.45 18.80
N ALA A 264 -11.60 -9.31 18.45
CA ALA A 264 -11.36 -8.65 17.16
C ALA A 264 -9.87 -8.29 16.96
N ALA A 265 -9.20 -7.80 17.99
CA ALA A 265 -7.76 -7.51 17.97
C ALA A 265 -6.93 -8.79 17.84
N GLY A 266 -7.30 -9.86 18.58
CA GLY A 266 -6.64 -11.17 18.48
C GLY A 266 -6.78 -11.79 17.09
N GLU A 267 -7.95 -11.70 16.48
CA GLU A 267 -8.18 -12.13 15.09
C GLU A 267 -7.33 -11.34 14.12
N GLY A 268 -7.26 -10.00 14.27
CA GLY A 268 -6.38 -9.15 13.47
C GLY A 268 -4.90 -9.57 13.60
N ALA A 269 -4.43 -9.76 14.85
CA ALA A 269 -3.06 -10.20 15.09
C ALA A 269 -2.77 -11.60 14.51
N SER A 270 -3.72 -12.52 14.59
CA SER A 270 -3.58 -13.87 14.01
C SER A 270 -3.52 -13.85 12.49
N ARG A 271 -4.38 -13.04 11.83
CA ARG A 271 -4.32 -12.81 10.38
C ARG A 271 -2.97 -12.23 9.95
N LYS A 272 -2.50 -11.21 10.67
CA LYS A 272 -1.20 -10.59 10.42
C LYS A 272 -0.05 -11.61 10.53
N LEU A 273 -0.05 -12.45 11.57
CA LEU A 273 0.95 -13.51 11.74
C LEU A 273 0.92 -14.51 10.58
N LYS A 274 -0.28 -14.94 10.13
CA LYS A 274 -0.43 -15.84 8.98
C LYS A 274 0.10 -15.20 7.71
N ARG A 275 -0.32 -13.97 7.42
CA ARG A 275 0.06 -13.21 6.24
C ARG A 275 1.57 -12.97 6.16
N GLU A 276 2.18 -12.52 7.25
CA GLU A 276 3.61 -12.21 7.32
C GLU A 276 4.52 -13.44 7.53
N SER A 277 3.95 -14.64 7.63
CA SER A 277 4.73 -15.87 7.79
C SER A 277 5.57 -16.19 6.56
N ARG A 278 5.11 -15.79 5.38
CA ARG A 278 5.79 -15.98 4.09
C ARG A 278 5.64 -14.72 3.25
N GLN A 279 6.74 -14.30 2.65
CA GLN A 279 6.79 -13.16 1.76
C GLN A 279 7.54 -13.54 0.49
N VAL A 280 6.98 -13.19 -0.66
CA VAL A 280 7.65 -13.33 -1.94
C VAL A 280 8.00 -11.96 -2.50
N THR A 281 9.23 -11.80 -2.96
CA THR A 281 9.68 -10.64 -3.71
C THR A 281 9.97 -11.08 -5.14
N ILE A 282 9.30 -10.46 -6.12
CA ILE A 282 9.37 -10.84 -7.53
C ILE A 282 9.83 -9.64 -8.35
N ASP A 283 10.88 -9.82 -9.14
CA ASP A 283 11.31 -8.90 -10.18
C ASP A 283 10.89 -9.44 -11.55
N CYS A 284 9.99 -8.74 -12.23
CA CYS A 284 9.41 -9.21 -13.49
C CYS A 284 9.34 -8.09 -14.55
N PRO A 285 9.01 -8.41 -15.82
CA PRO A 285 8.68 -7.40 -16.81
C PRO A 285 7.59 -6.45 -16.32
N GLY A 286 7.65 -5.19 -16.75
CA GLY A 286 6.66 -4.18 -16.38
C GLY A 286 5.24 -4.61 -16.77
N ASN A 287 4.32 -4.52 -15.81
CA ASN A 287 2.91 -4.75 -16.03
C ASN A 287 2.10 -3.75 -15.18
N PRO A 288 1.36 -2.83 -15.81
CA PRO A 288 0.61 -1.80 -15.07
C PRO A 288 -0.56 -2.35 -14.24
N LEU A 289 -0.90 -3.63 -14.39
CA LEU A 289 -1.92 -4.29 -13.56
C LEU A 289 -1.35 -4.84 -12.24
N LEU A 290 -0.03 -4.87 -12.07
CA LEU A 290 0.61 -5.20 -10.80
C LEU A 290 0.55 -3.96 -9.89
N GLN A 291 -0.47 -3.93 -9.06
CA GLN A 291 -0.79 -2.83 -8.15
C GLN A 291 -0.88 -3.34 -6.72
N ALA A 292 -0.64 -2.50 -5.75
CA ALA A 292 -0.86 -2.82 -4.35
C ALA A 292 -2.33 -3.21 -4.10
N GLU A 293 -2.55 -4.10 -3.14
CA GLU A 293 -3.85 -4.72 -2.85
C GLU A 293 -4.39 -5.62 -3.99
N GLY A 294 -3.65 -5.76 -5.10
CA GLY A 294 -3.92 -6.73 -6.15
C GLY A 294 -3.49 -8.14 -5.78
N VAL A 295 -3.79 -9.07 -6.67
CA VAL A 295 -3.44 -10.49 -6.53
C VAL A 295 -2.46 -10.89 -7.62
N VAL A 296 -1.36 -11.51 -7.22
CA VAL A 296 -0.49 -12.21 -8.15
C VAL A 296 -0.63 -13.71 -7.96
N ILE A 297 -0.88 -14.43 -9.04
CA ILE A 297 -0.95 -15.89 -9.06
C ILE A 297 0.34 -16.42 -9.68
N LEU A 298 1.08 -17.20 -8.91
CA LEU A 298 2.24 -17.94 -9.38
C LEU A 298 1.76 -19.33 -9.84
N ASP A 299 1.77 -19.55 -11.15
CA ASP A 299 1.18 -20.73 -11.77
C ASP A 299 2.06 -22.00 -11.63
N GLY A 300 1.65 -23.10 -12.27
CA GLY A 300 2.36 -24.39 -12.23
C GLY A 300 3.76 -24.39 -12.84
N THR A 301 4.24 -23.29 -13.45
CA THR A 301 5.61 -23.15 -13.95
C THR A 301 6.62 -22.81 -12.85
N TRP A 302 6.11 -22.34 -11.70
CA TRP A 302 6.91 -22.00 -10.52
C TRP A 302 7.23 -23.24 -9.67
N PRO A 303 8.27 -23.19 -8.82
CA PRO A 303 8.49 -24.21 -7.80
C PRO A 303 7.25 -24.37 -6.90
N SER A 304 6.88 -25.61 -6.57
CA SER A 304 5.65 -25.92 -5.83
C SER A 304 5.50 -25.15 -4.50
N TYR A 305 6.61 -24.83 -3.85
CA TYR A 305 6.63 -24.06 -2.59
C TYR A 305 6.36 -22.56 -2.77
N MET A 306 6.33 -22.06 -4.02
CA MET A 306 5.98 -20.66 -4.34
C MET A 306 4.62 -20.52 -5.02
N GLN A 307 4.05 -21.62 -5.56
CA GLN A 307 2.79 -21.61 -6.30
C GLN A 307 1.63 -21.12 -5.46
N GLY A 308 0.63 -20.53 -6.12
CA GLY A 308 -0.62 -20.10 -5.52
C GLY A 308 -0.85 -18.59 -5.65
N ALA A 309 -1.87 -18.13 -4.95
CA ALA A 309 -2.24 -16.71 -4.90
C ALA A 309 -1.45 -15.98 -3.81
N TRP A 310 -1.04 -14.76 -4.12
CA TRP A 310 -0.32 -13.86 -3.22
C TRP A 310 -0.95 -12.47 -3.28
N SER A 311 -1.16 -11.86 -2.12
CA SER A 311 -1.64 -10.48 -2.00
C SER A 311 -0.48 -9.49 -2.12
N ILE A 312 -0.58 -8.53 -3.03
CA ILE A 312 0.48 -7.56 -3.29
C ILE A 312 0.47 -6.48 -2.21
N ASP A 313 1.53 -6.43 -1.39
CA ASP A 313 1.72 -5.39 -0.38
C ASP A 313 2.37 -4.14 -0.99
N LYS A 314 3.25 -4.32 -1.97
CA LYS A 314 3.95 -3.22 -2.63
C LYS A 314 4.31 -3.58 -4.07
N ALA A 315 4.01 -2.68 -4.99
CA ALA A 315 4.46 -2.74 -6.35
C ALA A 315 5.35 -1.53 -6.67
N THR A 316 6.56 -1.78 -7.15
CA THR A 316 7.47 -0.73 -7.60
C THR A 316 7.70 -0.90 -9.09
N ALA A 317 7.19 0.03 -9.87
CA ALA A 317 7.40 0.10 -11.30
C ALA A 317 8.54 1.06 -11.59
N SER A 318 9.49 0.68 -12.42
CA SER A 318 10.63 1.52 -12.75
C SER A 318 11.10 1.30 -14.18
N GLY A 319 11.78 2.30 -14.72
CA GLY A 319 12.33 2.19 -16.05
C GLY A 319 13.08 3.44 -16.50
N SER A 320 13.67 3.33 -17.69
CA SER A 320 14.24 4.46 -18.41
C SER A 320 13.35 4.80 -19.62
N ARG A 321 13.52 6.00 -20.15
CA ARG A 321 12.69 6.52 -21.24
C ARG A 321 12.42 5.56 -22.40
N GLN A 322 13.40 4.71 -22.75
CA GLN A 322 13.32 3.86 -23.94
C GLN A 322 13.90 2.46 -23.78
N GLN A 323 14.40 2.08 -22.61
CA GLN A 323 15.22 0.87 -22.50
C GLN A 323 14.67 -0.20 -21.58
N SER A 324 13.91 0.17 -20.56
CA SER A 324 13.42 -0.80 -19.59
C SER A 324 12.11 -0.39 -18.95
N TYR A 325 11.27 -1.36 -18.71
CA TYR A 325 10.13 -1.26 -17.81
C TYR A 325 10.08 -2.55 -17.00
N ARG A 326 10.31 -2.44 -15.71
CA ARG A 326 10.34 -3.55 -14.76
C ARG A 326 9.40 -3.26 -13.60
N CYS A 327 8.84 -4.33 -13.04
CA CYS A 327 8.09 -4.28 -11.80
C CYS A 327 8.79 -5.15 -10.75
N ARG A 328 8.95 -4.60 -9.54
CA ARG A 328 9.26 -5.36 -8.34
C ARG A 328 8.03 -5.43 -7.48
N VAL A 329 7.59 -6.64 -7.18
CA VAL A 329 6.40 -6.91 -6.37
C VAL A 329 6.83 -7.56 -5.07
N VAL A 330 6.36 -7.03 -3.96
CA VAL A 330 6.45 -7.66 -2.63
C VAL A 330 5.05 -8.10 -2.27
N ALA A 331 4.88 -9.39 -2.01
CA ALA A 331 3.55 -9.97 -1.75
C ALA A 331 3.62 -10.98 -0.59
N THR A 332 2.54 -11.06 0.15
CA THR A 332 2.36 -11.96 1.30
C THR A 332 1.20 -12.90 1.06
N LEU A 333 1.03 -13.89 1.93
CA LEU A 333 -0.09 -14.82 1.82
C LEU A 333 -1.41 -14.05 1.89
N PRO A 334 -2.40 -14.37 1.04
CA PRO A 334 -3.72 -13.79 1.17
C PRO A 334 -4.37 -14.24 2.48
N VAL A 335 -5.29 -13.44 2.97
CA VAL A 335 -6.18 -13.85 4.06
C VAL A 335 -7.33 -14.62 3.41
N ASP A 336 -7.43 -15.92 3.71
CA ASP A 336 -8.59 -16.71 3.32
C ASP A 336 -9.82 -16.19 4.08
N ASP A 337 -10.95 -16.04 3.40
CA ASP A 337 -12.27 -15.78 3.99
C ASP A 337 -12.73 -16.99 4.82
#